data_376eec5979694a3209af3a79386965b3
#
_entry.id   376eec5979694a3209af3a79386965b3
#
_cell.length_a   1.000
_cell.length_b   1.000
_cell.length_c   1.000
_cell.angle_alpha   90.00
_cell.angle_beta   90.00
_cell.angle_gamma   90.00
#
_symmetry.space_group_name_H-M   'P 1'
#
loop_
_entity.id
_entity.type
_entity.pdbx_description
1 polymer ?
#
loop_
_entity_poly.entity_id
_entity_poly.type
_entity_poly.pdbx_seq_one_letter_code
_entity_poly.pdbx_strand_id
1 'polypeptide(L)'
;MAELSSEELEKIVKEEDNSIKPMKEFESPEKLYQELIASVRKYHPSTDISLIEKAYNIAYEAHKGQVRKSGEPYIIHPLCVAIILAELELDKETIVAGLLHDVVEDTVMTDEEIKQEFGAEVALLVDGVTKLGQLSLSLIHI
;
A
#
# COMPACT_ATOMS: atom_id res chain seq x y z
N MET A 1 -32.89 3.31 -26.88
CA MET A 1 -32.28 3.16 -25.57
C MET A 1 -32.18 4.50 -24.88
N ALA A 2 -32.68 4.61 -23.69
CA ALA A 2 -32.63 5.87 -22.97
C ALA A 2 -31.20 6.17 -22.53
N GLU A 3 -30.80 7.41 -22.71
CA GLU A 3 -29.50 7.83 -22.23
C GLU A 3 -29.54 8.01 -20.72
N LEU A 4 -28.50 7.54 -20.07
CA LEU A 4 -28.36 7.69 -18.63
C LEU A 4 -27.93 9.13 -18.30
N SER A 5 -28.48 9.66 -17.22
CA SER A 5 -28.02 10.95 -16.72
C SER A 5 -26.61 10.82 -16.15
N SER A 6 -25.93 11.96 -15.98
CA SER A 6 -24.61 11.97 -15.36
C SER A 6 -24.63 11.34 -13.97
N GLU A 7 -25.69 11.61 -13.20
CA GLU A 7 -25.83 11.04 -11.85
C GLU A 7 -25.98 9.52 -11.89
N GLU A 8 -26.74 9.02 -12.85
CA GLU A 8 -26.93 7.58 -13.02
C GLU A 8 -25.64 6.89 -13.42
N LEU A 9 -24.88 7.50 -14.32
CA LEU A 9 -23.58 6.98 -14.74
C LEU A 9 -22.58 6.95 -13.58
N GLU A 10 -22.54 8.01 -12.78
CA GLU A 10 -21.67 8.06 -11.60
C GLU A 10 -22.05 6.97 -10.60
N LYS A 11 -23.33 6.73 -10.41
CA LYS A 11 -23.81 5.70 -9.52
C LYS A 11 -23.40 4.32 -10.00
N ILE A 12 -23.54 4.04 -11.30
CA ILE A 12 -23.14 2.77 -11.88
C ILE A 12 -21.64 2.55 -11.73
N VAL A 13 -20.84 3.58 -12.01
CA VAL A 13 -19.39 3.48 -11.87
C VAL A 13 -19.02 3.19 -10.42
N LYS A 14 -19.64 3.85 -9.46
CA LYS A 14 -19.41 3.57 -8.03
C LYS A 14 -19.78 2.15 -7.66
N GLU A 15 -20.90 1.64 -8.15
CA GLU A 15 -21.32 0.28 -7.88
C GLU A 15 -20.38 -0.74 -8.48
N GLU A 16 -19.86 -0.49 -9.67
CA GLU A 16 -18.86 -1.35 -10.30
C GLU A 16 -17.55 -1.33 -9.53
N ASP A 17 -17.10 -0.15 -9.10
CA ASP A 17 -15.92 -0.04 -8.27
C ASP A 17 -16.09 -0.81 -6.97
N ASN A 18 -17.26 -0.72 -6.36
CA ASN A 18 -17.55 -1.46 -5.14
C ASN A 18 -17.53 -2.97 -5.37
N SER A 19 -18.02 -3.43 -6.52
CA SER A 19 -18.03 -4.85 -6.82
C SER A 19 -16.64 -5.39 -7.16
N ILE A 20 -15.79 -4.53 -7.75
CA ILE A 20 -14.41 -4.91 -8.11
C ILE A 20 -13.48 -4.76 -6.92
N LYS A 21 -13.67 -3.69 -6.14
CA LYS A 21 -12.82 -3.37 -5.00
C LYS A 21 -13.65 -3.08 -3.74
N PRO A 22 -14.58 -3.96 -3.40
CA PRO A 22 -15.51 -3.67 -2.29
C PRO A 22 -14.78 -3.46 -0.97
N MET A 23 -13.73 -4.21 -0.75
CA MET A 23 -12.98 -4.17 0.50
C MET A 23 -12.23 -2.86 0.66
N LYS A 24 -11.71 -2.34 -0.45
CA LYS A 24 -10.86 -1.15 -0.42
C LYS A 24 -11.62 0.13 -0.17
N GLU A 25 -12.89 0.19 -0.56
CA GLU A 25 -13.70 1.39 -0.35
C GLU A 25 -14.24 1.51 1.05
N PHE A 26 -14.62 0.38 1.64
CA PHE A 26 -15.36 0.37 2.91
C PHE A 26 -14.54 -0.11 4.08
N GLU A 27 -13.38 -0.71 3.85
CA GLU A 27 -12.56 -1.18 4.95
C GLU A 27 -11.65 -0.09 5.47
N SER A 28 -11.53 -0.04 6.78
CA SER A 28 -10.62 0.89 7.42
C SER A 28 -9.18 0.42 7.22
N PRO A 29 -8.21 1.33 7.33
CA PRO A 29 -6.80 0.94 7.32
C PRO A 29 -6.47 -0.12 8.37
N GLU A 30 -7.07 -0.04 9.54
CA GLU A 30 -6.84 -1.01 10.62
C GLU A 30 -7.29 -2.41 10.21
N LYS A 31 -8.40 -2.51 9.51
CA LYS A 31 -8.90 -3.81 9.06
C LYS A 31 -7.98 -4.41 7.99
N LEU A 32 -7.53 -3.57 7.04
CA LEU A 32 -6.57 -4.01 6.03
C LEU A 32 -5.24 -4.42 6.68
N TYR A 33 -4.81 -3.69 7.69
CA TYR A 33 -3.61 -4.07 8.44
C TYR A 33 -3.78 -5.44 9.09
N GLN A 34 -4.94 -5.72 9.67
CA GLN A 34 -5.22 -7.03 10.24
C GLN A 34 -5.19 -8.14 9.19
N GLU A 35 -5.70 -7.86 8.00
CA GLU A 35 -5.59 -8.80 6.86
C GLU A 35 -4.15 -9.05 6.48
N LEU A 36 -3.34 -8.01 6.47
CA LEU A 36 -1.91 -8.13 6.19
C LEU A 36 -1.24 -9.06 7.21
N ILE A 37 -1.48 -8.82 8.49
CA ILE A 37 -0.89 -9.64 9.55
C ILE A 37 -1.38 -11.09 9.47
N ALA A 38 -2.65 -11.29 9.17
CA ALA A 38 -3.20 -12.64 8.99
C ALA A 38 -2.50 -13.38 7.84
N SER A 39 -2.25 -12.69 6.72
CA SER A 39 -1.50 -13.28 5.60
C SER A 39 -0.07 -13.61 5.97
N VAL A 40 0.61 -12.70 6.67
CA VAL A 40 1.97 -12.95 7.12
C VAL A 40 2.03 -14.18 8.02
N ARG A 41 1.13 -14.28 8.98
CA ARG A 41 1.12 -15.40 9.92
C ARG A 41 0.71 -16.71 9.27
N LYS A 42 -0.07 -16.65 8.20
CA LYS A 42 -0.46 -17.85 7.46
C LYS A 42 0.76 -18.54 6.84
N TYR A 43 1.66 -17.76 6.27
CA TYR A 43 2.82 -18.29 5.55
C TYR A 43 4.09 -18.28 6.39
N HIS A 44 4.16 -17.42 7.38
CA HIS A 44 5.32 -17.28 8.28
C HIS A 44 4.85 -17.13 9.72
N PRO A 45 4.35 -18.24 10.34
CA PRO A 45 3.71 -18.15 11.66
C PRO A 45 4.61 -17.63 12.78
N SER A 46 5.92 -17.79 12.64
CA SER A 46 6.89 -17.39 13.67
C SER A 46 7.47 -16.00 13.44
N THR A 47 7.03 -15.31 12.40
CA THR A 47 7.59 -14.00 12.08
C THR A 47 7.27 -12.98 13.17
N ASP A 48 8.28 -12.23 13.57
CA ASP A 48 8.11 -11.08 14.44
C ASP A 48 7.53 -9.94 13.61
N ILE A 49 6.30 -9.53 13.95
CA ILE A 49 5.59 -8.51 13.20
C ILE A 49 5.89 -7.09 13.66
N SER A 50 6.77 -6.92 14.66
CA SER A 50 7.04 -5.59 15.20
C SER A 50 7.58 -4.62 14.16
N LEU A 51 8.41 -5.10 13.23
CA LEU A 51 8.95 -4.27 12.17
C LEU A 51 7.85 -3.85 11.18
N ILE A 52 6.94 -4.75 10.87
CA ILE A 52 5.79 -4.47 9.99
C ILE A 52 4.87 -3.47 10.67
N GLU A 53 4.60 -3.63 11.95
CA GLU A 53 3.79 -2.70 12.71
C GLU A 53 4.40 -1.30 12.74
N LYS A 54 5.71 -1.23 12.96
CA LYS A 54 6.43 0.04 12.95
C LYS A 54 6.31 0.72 11.58
N ALA A 55 6.49 -0.02 10.50
CA ALA A 55 6.37 0.50 9.14
C ALA A 55 4.95 1.00 8.86
N TYR A 56 3.95 0.24 9.28
CA TYR A 56 2.57 0.65 9.12
C TYR A 56 2.28 1.96 9.86
N ASN A 57 2.73 2.07 11.10
CA ASN A 57 2.50 3.28 11.87
C ASN A 57 3.18 4.50 11.25
N ILE A 58 4.39 4.34 10.76
CA ILE A 58 5.12 5.42 10.09
C ILE A 58 4.41 5.82 8.80
N ALA A 59 4.02 4.84 7.98
CA ALA A 59 3.30 5.12 6.74
C ALA A 59 1.95 5.77 7.00
N TYR A 60 1.23 5.32 8.01
CA TYR A 60 -0.06 5.89 8.39
C TYR A 60 0.09 7.37 8.76
N GLU A 61 1.06 7.69 9.62
CA GLU A 61 1.28 9.07 10.04
C GLU A 61 1.78 9.94 8.88
N ALA A 62 2.65 9.39 8.03
CA ALA A 62 3.19 10.11 6.89
C ALA A 62 2.12 10.47 5.86
N HIS A 63 1.15 9.58 5.67
CA HIS A 63 0.07 9.78 4.68
C HIS A 63 -1.23 10.31 5.31
N LYS A 64 -1.20 10.64 6.58
CA LYS A 64 -2.37 11.13 7.29
C LYS A 64 -2.91 12.39 6.63
N GLY A 65 -4.21 12.39 6.36
CA GLY A 65 -4.85 13.52 5.70
C GLY A 65 -4.72 13.54 4.19
N GLN A 66 -3.91 12.66 3.61
CA GLN A 66 -3.79 12.54 2.17
C GLN A 66 -4.86 11.59 1.64
N VAL A 67 -5.49 11.98 0.54
CA VAL A 67 -6.48 11.16 -0.14
C VAL A 67 -6.10 11.02 -1.61
N ARG A 68 -6.46 9.89 -2.20
CA ARG A 68 -6.28 9.66 -3.62
C ARG A 68 -7.40 10.35 -4.40
N LYS A 69 -7.26 10.45 -5.71
CA LYS A 69 -8.29 11.03 -6.58
C LYS A 69 -9.64 10.36 -6.40
N SER A 70 -9.63 9.07 -6.06
CA SER A 70 -10.84 8.29 -5.80
C SER A 70 -11.48 8.60 -4.44
N GLY A 71 -10.83 9.41 -3.59
CA GLY A 71 -11.35 9.80 -2.28
C GLY A 71 -10.94 8.90 -1.13
N GLU A 72 -10.29 7.79 -1.39
CA GLU A 72 -9.86 6.88 -0.34
C GLU A 72 -8.58 7.38 0.34
N PRO A 73 -8.37 7.07 1.63
CA PRO A 73 -7.13 7.43 2.31
C PRO A 73 -5.92 6.85 1.59
N TYR A 74 -4.85 7.62 1.50
CA TYR A 74 -3.67 7.21 0.76
C TYR A 74 -3.03 5.94 1.32
N ILE A 75 -3.09 5.71 2.63
CA ILE A 75 -2.50 4.53 3.28
C ILE A 75 -3.07 3.21 2.74
N ILE A 76 -4.27 3.23 2.17
CA ILE A 76 -4.89 2.03 1.60
C ILE A 76 -4.01 1.42 0.51
N HIS A 77 -3.39 2.27 -0.32
CA HIS A 77 -2.57 1.79 -1.42
C HIS A 77 -1.34 0.97 -0.95
N PRO A 78 -0.46 1.50 -0.09
CA PRO A 78 0.66 0.67 0.39
C PRO A 78 0.22 -0.54 1.19
N LEU A 79 -0.91 -0.48 1.90
CA LEU A 79 -1.45 -1.66 2.58
C LEU A 79 -1.83 -2.75 1.58
N CYS A 80 -2.48 -2.39 0.48
CA CYS A 80 -2.85 -3.36 -0.54
C CYS A 80 -1.60 -3.98 -1.20
N VAL A 81 -0.59 -3.17 -1.46
CA VAL A 81 0.69 -3.66 -2.00
C VAL A 81 1.31 -4.65 -1.03
N ALA A 82 1.34 -4.31 0.26
CA ALA A 82 1.92 -5.18 1.28
C ALA A 82 1.16 -6.51 1.40
N ILE A 83 -0.16 -6.48 1.30
CA ILE A 83 -0.98 -7.69 1.33
C ILE A 83 -0.64 -8.60 0.15
N ILE A 84 -0.49 -8.03 -1.04
CA ILE A 84 -0.09 -8.79 -2.23
C ILE A 84 1.27 -9.45 -2.00
N LEU A 85 2.22 -8.70 -1.47
CA LEU A 85 3.55 -9.24 -1.19
C LEU A 85 3.50 -10.37 -0.15
N ALA A 86 2.65 -10.22 0.86
CA ALA A 86 2.46 -11.26 1.88
C ALA A 86 1.83 -12.51 1.28
N GLU A 87 0.85 -12.36 0.40
CA GLU A 87 0.22 -13.49 -0.28
C GLU A 87 1.18 -14.21 -1.21
N LEU A 88 2.20 -13.52 -1.72
CA LEU A 88 3.28 -14.13 -2.49
C LEU A 88 4.34 -14.77 -1.60
N GLU A 89 4.11 -14.78 -0.29
CA GLU A 89 4.99 -15.43 0.70
C GLU A 89 6.38 -14.80 0.79
N LEU A 90 6.48 -13.51 0.45
CA LEU A 90 7.74 -12.79 0.53
C LEU A 90 8.10 -12.48 1.98
N ASP A 91 9.35 -12.17 2.23
CA ASP A 91 9.85 -11.96 3.58
C ASP A 91 9.36 -10.62 4.17
N LYS A 92 9.53 -10.49 5.49
CA LYS A 92 9.05 -9.30 6.20
C LYS A 92 9.74 -8.03 5.73
N GLU A 93 11.01 -8.11 5.37
CA GLU A 93 11.77 -6.95 4.89
C GLU A 93 11.17 -6.40 3.58
N THR A 94 10.77 -7.28 2.69
CA THR A 94 10.12 -6.90 1.43
C THR A 94 8.74 -6.30 1.69
N ILE A 95 7.98 -6.88 2.62
CA ILE A 95 6.66 -6.36 2.99
C ILE A 95 6.79 -4.97 3.60
N VAL A 96 7.77 -4.78 4.49
CA VAL A 96 8.06 -3.47 5.08
C VAL A 96 8.42 -2.46 4.00
N ALA A 97 9.25 -2.86 3.03
CA ALA A 97 9.60 -1.99 1.91
C ALA A 97 8.37 -1.58 1.11
N GLY A 98 7.43 -2.50 0.91
CA GLY A 98 6.16 -2.20 0.25
C GLY A 98 5.34 -1.16 0.98
N LEU A 99 5.31 -1.22 2.31
CA LEU A 99 4.61 -0.23 3.13
C LEU A 99 5.27 1.15 3.07
N LEU A 100 6.59 1.20 2.92
CA LEU A 100 7.36 2.44 3.02
C LEU A 100 7.71 3.09 1.68
N HIS A 101 7.51 2.40 0.55
CA HIS A 101 8.04 2.90 -0.71
C HIS A 101 7.49 4.29 -1.09
N ASP A 102 6.20 4.55 -0.84
CA ASP A 102 5.61 5.85 -1.14
C ASP A 102 5.96 6.91 -0.10
N VAL A 103 6.36 6.48 1.09
CA VAL A 103 6.73 7.42 2.16
C VAL A 103 7.93 8.26 1.74
N VAL A 104 8.93 7.63 1.13
CA VAL A 104 10.13 8.34 0.66
C VAL A 104 9.80 9.30 -0.49
N GLU A 105 8.96 8.87 -1.41
CA GLU A 105 8.61 9.70 -2.57
C GLU A 105 7.71 10.88 -2.21
N ASP A 106 6.74 10.64 -1.33
CA ASP A 106 5.64 11.58 -1.13
C ASP A 106 5.70 12.35 0.18
N THR A 107 6.71 12.09 0.99
CA THR A 107 6.85 12.76 2.30
C THR A 107 8.28 13.22 2.52
N VAL A 108 8.52 13.81 3.69
CA VAL A 108 9.84 14.32 4.05
C VAL A 108 10.78 13.24 4.61
N MET A 109 10.31 12.01 4.75
CA MET A 109 11.15 10.94 5.26
C MET A 109 12.23 10.56 4.24
N THR A 110 13.49 10.51 4.68
CA THR A 110 14.63 10.25 3.81
C THR A 110 15.06 8.78 3.87
N ASP A 111 15.84 8.37 2.87
CA ASP A 111 16.45 7.04 2.86
C ASP A 111 17.29 6.79 4.12
N GLU A 112 17.99 7.82 4.59
CA GLU A 112 18.80 7.71 5.80
C GLU A 112 17.95 7.42 7.04
N GLU A 113 16.78 8.06 7.12
CA GLU A 113 15.86 7.80 8.23
C GLU A 113 15.34 6.38 8.18
N ILE A 114 15.01 5.87 7.00
CA ILE A 114 14.58 4.50 6.84
C ILE A 114 15.69 3.53 7.25
N LYS A 115 16.91 3.82 6.85
CA LYS A 115 18.06 3.00 7.21
C LYS A 115 18.27 2.94 8.72
N GLN A 116 18.11 4.08 9.40
CA GLN A 116 18.24 4.14 10.85
C GLN A 116 17.14 3.37 11.57
N GLU A 117 15.91 3.50 11.08
CA GLU A 117 14.73 2.92 11.73
C GLU A 117 14.52 1.44 11.40
N PHE A 118 14.88 1.01 10.19
CA PHE A 118 14.56 -0.34 9.70
C PHE A 118 15.77 -1.15 9.26
N GLY A 119 16.92 -0.51 9.12
CA GLY A 119 18.13 -1.19 8.69
C GLY A 119 18.43 -1.00 7.21
N ALA A 120 19.67 -1.32 6.85
CA ALA A 120 20.18 -1.11 5.48
C ALA A 120 19.44 -1.96 4.45
N GLU A 121 19.05 -3.17 4.83
CA GLU A 121 18.36 -4.09 3.90
C GLU A 121 17.00 -3.52 3.47
N VAL A 122 16.21 -3.02 4.42
CA VAL A 122 14.93 -2.40 4.11
C VAL A 122 15.12 -1.16 3.27
N ALA A 123 16.09 -0.31 3.63
CA ALA A 123 16.38 0.91 2.86
C ALA A 123 16.73 0.58 1.42
N LEU A 124 17.55 -0.45 1.21
CA LEU A 124 17.93 -0.89 -0.12
C LEU A 124 16.74 -1.41 -0.92
N LEU A 125 15.86 -2.17 -0.27
CA LEU A 125 14.65 -2.69 -0.91
C LEU A 125 13.68 -1.57 -1.28
N VAL A 126 13.51 -0.58 -0.41
CA VAL A 126 12.66 0.59 -0.71
C VAL A 126 13.18 1.31 -1.94
N ASP A 127 14.47 1.56 -2.00
CA ASP A 127 15.11 2.21 -3.15
C ASP A 127 14.90 1.39 -4.43
N GLY A 128 15.07 0.08 -4.35
CA GLY A 128 14.89 -0.82 -5.48
C GLY A 128 13.46 -0.83 -5.99
N VAL A 129 12.48 -0.90 -5.11
CA VAL A 129 11.06 -0.88 -5.48
C VAL A 129 10.71 0.43 -6.16
N THR A 130 11.20 1.55 -5.63
CA THR A 130 10.96 2.86 -6.20
C THR A 130 11.51 2.95 -7.63
N LYS A 131 12.73 2.48 -7.84
CA LYS A 131 13.36 2.51 -9.15
C LYS A 131 12.64 1.59 -10.14
N LEU A 132 12.22 0.42 -9.71
CA LEU A 132 11.46 -0.50 -10.56
C LEU A 132 10.11 0.09 -10.95
N GLY A 133 9.45 0.76 -10.03
CA GLY A 133 8.19 1.44 -10.31
C GLY A 133 8.35 2.49 -11.39
N GLN A 134 9.39 3.30 -11.30
CA GLN A 134 9.69 4.33 -12.29
C GLN A 134 10.00 3.71 -13.65
N LEU A 135 10.79 2.65 -13.67
CA LEU A 135 11.14 1.95 -14.90
C LEU A 135 9.91 1.34 -15.56
N SER A 136 9.05 0.70 -14.77
CA SER A 136 7.82 0.10 -15.27
C SER A 136 6.90 1.14 -15.89
N LEU A 137 6.78 2.31 -15.27
CA LEU A 137 5.99 3.41 -15.84
C LEU A 137 6.57 3.89 -17.15
N SER A 138 7.89 4.01 -17.25
CA SER A 138 8.55 4.40 -18.49
C SER A 138 8.27 3.41 -19.61
N LEU A 139 8.31 2.12 -19.32
CA LEU A 139 8.04 1.08 -20.31
C LEU A 139 6.58 1.08 -20.76
N ILE A 140 5.65 1.36 -19.84
CA ILE A 140 4.23 1.41 -20.18
C ILE A 140 3.92 2.57 -21.11
N HIS A 141 4.64 3.68 -20.98
CA HIS A 141 4.40 4.89 -21.79
C HIS A 141 5.10 4.86 -23.15
N ILE A 142 5.91 3.87 -23.37
CA ILE A 142 6.53 3.69 -24.70
C ILE A 142 5.57 2.96 -25.63
#